data_a81d904ff4b230ff86587b37aeae332f
#
_entry.id   a81d904ff4b230ff86587b37aeae332f
#
_cell.length_a   1.000
_cell.length_b   1.000
_cell.length_c   1.000
_cell.angle_alpha   90.00
_cell.angle_beta   90.00
_cell.angle_gamma   90.00
#
_symmetry.space_group_name_H-M   'P 1'
#
loop_
_entity.id
_entity.type
_entity.pdbx_description
1 polymer ?
#
loop_
_entity_poly.entity_id
_entity_poly.type
_entity_poly.pdbx_seq_one_letter_code
_entity_poly.pdbx_strand_id
1 'polypeptide(L)'
;MNKAELVFKAIDVLGHAPQNAKSFDGITCIKDIAYGEADLQKGDLYFKNELNKSGEKKPIVLYIHGGGFIKGDKKHRVTVSEYYANEDCFVFSINYRLPPDVDIFGQISDCVSALNYIETLAENYNIDLDNIFITGDSSGSCQTTFLAAIKYDDDLRKKLGCPEVKVNIKGLMLM
;
A
#
# COMPACT_ATOMS: atom_id res chain seq x y z
N MET A 1 -2.54 -3.53 -27.48
CA MET A 1 -3.33 -3.43 -26.25
C MET A 1 -4.40 -4.52 -26.29
N ASN A 2 -4.41 -5.42 -25.33
CA ASN A 2 -5.41 -6.49 -25.27
C ASN A 2 -6.74 -5.98 -24.66
N LYS A 3 -7.80 -6.82 -24.73
CA LYS A 3 -9.14 -6.42 -24.23
C LYS A 3 -9.13 -6.08 -22.73
N ALA A 4 -8.36 -6.82 -21.92
CA ALA A 4 -8.26 -6.59 -20.50
C ALA A 4 -7.61 -5.23 -20.18
N GLU A 5 -6.52 -4.90 -20.87
CA GLU A 5 -5.87 -3.59 -20.73
C GLU A 5 -6.80 -2.44 -21.09
N LEU A 6 -7.64 -2.59 -22.12
CA LEU A 6 -8.60 -1.58 -22.53
C LEU A 6 -9.67 -1.38 -21.44
N VAL A 7 -10.19 -2.47 -20.89
CA VAL A 7 -11.21 -2.42 -19.81
C VAL A 7 -10.64 -1.74 -18.58
N PHE A 8 -9.46 -2.16 -18.10
CA PHE A 8 -8.85 -1.55 -16.91
C PHE A 8 -8.47 -0.09 -17.13
N LYS A 9 -8.03 0.29 -18.34
CA LYS A 9 -7.78 1.69 -18.69
C LYS A 9 -9.06 2.53 -18.62
N ALA A 10 -10.17 1.98 -19.10
CA ALA A 10 -11.47 2.66 -19.01
C ALA A 10 -11.92 2.80 -17.54
N ILE A 11 -11.74 1.76 -16.71
CA ILE A 11 -12.03 1.81 -15.27
C ILE A 11 -11.18 2.88 -14.58
N ASP A 12 -9.88 2.96 -14.86
CA ASP A 12 -8.99 3.97 -14.29
C ASP A 12 -9.45 5.39 -14.63
N VAL A 13 -9.80 5.63 -15.91
CA VAL A 13 -10.22 6.96 -16.36
C VAL A 13 -11.60 7.35 -15.79
N LEU A 14 -12.57 6.43 -15.82
CA LEU A 14 -13.95 6.70 -15.41
C LEU A 14 -14.13 6.62 -13.89
N GLY A 15 -13.35 5.78 -13.21
CA GLY A 15 -13.46 5.53 -11.77
C GLY A 15 -12.68 6.50 -10.90
N HIS A 16 -11.69 7.21 -11.45
CA HIS A 16 -10.81 8.07 -10.67
C HIS A 16 -11.53 9.19 -9.93
N ALA A 17 -12.36 9.95 -10.62
CA ALA A 17 -13.07 11.09 -10.03
C ALA A 17 -14.08 10.66 -8.93
N PRO A 18 -14.94 9.64 -9.13
CA PRO A 18 -15.82 9.14 -8.08
C PRO A 18 -15.07 8.57 -6.86
N GLN A 19 -13.95 7.89 -7.09
CA GLN A 19 -13.14 7.29 -6.01
C GLN A 19 -12.45 8.34 -5.14
N ASN A 20 -12.18 9.52 -5.68
CA ASN A 20 -11.53 10.64 -4.99
C ASN A 20 -12.45 11.85 -4.79
N ALA A 21 -13.76 11.61 -4.69
CA ALA A 21 -14.76 12.66 -4.59
C ALA A 21 -14.83 13.39 -3.24
N LYS A 22 -14.21 12.83 -2.21
CA LYS A 22 -14.15 13.43 -0.86
C LYS A 22 -12.71 13.70 -0.47
N SER A 23 -12.51 14.74 0.30
CA SER A 23 -11.25 15.03 0.99
C SER A 23 -11.54 15.32 2.46
N PHE A 24 -10.51 15.18 3.30
CA PHE A 24 -10.60 15.39 4.73
C PHE A 24 -9.64 16.52 5.14
N ASP A 25 -10.16 17.47 5.91
CA ASP A 25 -9.35 18.58 6.42
C ASP A 25 -8.32 18.12 7.45
N GLY A 26 -7.19 18.81 7.51
CA GLY A 26 -6.16 18.52 8.51
C GLY A 26 -5.32 17.26 8.26
N ILE A 27 -5.42 16.67 7.07
CA ILE A 27 -4.57 15.55 6.66
C ILE A 27 -3.35 16.05 5.89
N THR A 28 -2.16 15.64 6.33
CA THR A 28 -0.91 15.79 5.58
C THR A 28 -0.72 14.59 4.67
N CYS A 29 -0.26 14.85 3.43
CA CYS A 29 0.20 13.83 2.50
C CYS A 29 1.63 14.13 2.07
N ILE A 30 2.57 13.23 2.40
CA ILE A 30 3.93 13.26 1.89
C ILE A 30 4.01 12.30 0.71
N LYS A 31 4.21 12.86 -0.48
CA LYS A 31 4.14 12.11 -1.73
C LYS A 31 5.46 11.49 -2.14
N ASP A 32 5.34 10.41 -2.89
CA ASP A 32 6.44 9.80 -3.65
C ASP A 32 7.64 9.39 -2.81
N ILE A 33 7.41 8.90 -1.58
CA ILE A 33 8.44 8.32 -0.74
C ILE A 33 8.94 7.03 -1.42
N ALA A 34 10.21 7.02 -1.83
CA ALA A 34 10.82 5.84 -2.45
C ALA A 34 11.09 4.76 -1.38
N TYR A 35 10.56 3.56 -1.60
CA TYR A 35 10.85 2.37 -0.80
C TYR A 35 11.71 1.34 -1.56
N GLY A 36 12.09 1.66 -2.79
CA GLY A 36 12.95 0.90 -3.66
C GLY A 36 13.54 1.78 -4.76
N GLU A 37 14.26 1.17 -5.70
CA GLU A 37 15.02 1.88 -6.74
C GLU A 37 14.21 2.18 -8.01
N ALA A 38 13.14 1.41 -8.27
CA ALA A 38 12.33 1.59 -9.47
C ALA A 38 11.34 2.76 -9.33
N ASP A 39 11.01 3.40 -10.44
CA ASP A 39 10.12 4.57 -10.47
C ASP A 39 8.75 4.34 -9.83
N LEU A 40 8.21 3.13 -9.94
CA LEU A 40 6.94 2.74 -9.33
C LEU A 40 7.07 2.24 -7.88
N GLN A 41 8.29 2.06 -7.36
CA GLN A 41 8.49 1.67 -5.95
C GLN A 41 8.42 2.90 -5.03
N LYS A 42 7.27 3.58 -5.05
CA LYS A 42 6.98 4.80 -4.29
C LYS A 42 5.63 4.71 -3.60
N GLY A 43 5.54 5.31 -2.43
CA GLY A 43 4.30 5.43 -1.68
C GLY A 43 4.02 6.86 -1.24
N ASP A 44 2.76 7.13 -0.90
CA ASP A 44 2.31 8.37 -0.28
C ASP A 44 1.95 8.08 1.18
N LEU A 45 2.50 8.87 2.11
CA LEU A 45 2.21 8.76 3.53
C LEU A 45 1.19 9.82 3.95
N TYR A 46 0.02 9.36 4.42
CA TYR A 46 -1.06 10.20 4.91
C TYR A 46 -1.18 10.11 6.42
N PHE A 47 -1.44 11.23 7.09
CA PHE A 47 -1.68 11.28 8.53
C PHE A 47 -2.29 12.62 8.95
N LYS A 48 -3.01 12.68 10.07
CA LYS A 48 -3.44 13.96 10.68
C LYS A 48 -2.23 14.78 11.11
N ASN A 49 -2.30 16.09 10.90
CA ASN A 49 -1.22 17.02 11.21
C ASN A 49 -0.73 16.94 12.67
N GLU A 50 -1.60 16.54 13.58
CA GLU A 50 -1.31 16.47 15.02
C GLU A 50 -0.61 15.17 15.42
N LEU A 51 -0.78 14.07 14.66
CA LEU A 51 -0.27 12.75 15.05
C LEU A 51 1.25 12.72 15.24
N ASN A 52 1.97 13.39 14.38
CA ASN A 52 3.43 13.42 14.48
C ASN A 52 3.96 14.37 15.57
N LYS A 53 3.09 15.17 16.18
CA LYS A 53 3.43 16.13 17.24
C LYS A 53 3.15 15.62 18.65
N SER A 54 2.25 14.63 18.78
CA SER A 54 1.77 14.14 20.09
C SER A 54 2.80 13.33 20.88
N GLY A 55 3.82 12.78 20.20
CA GLY A 55 4.75 11.81 20.78
C GLY A 55 4.13 10.43 21.04
N GLU A 56 2.82 10.28 20.85
CA GLU A 56 2.09 9.01 20.99
C GLU A 56 2.20 8.20 19.70
N LYS A 57 2.59 6.94 19.81
CA LYS A 57 2.65 6.04 18.66
C LYS A 57 1.26 5.64 18.19
N LYS A 58 1.03 5.65 16.89
CA LYS A 58 -0.24 5.33 16.24
C LYS A 58 -0.10 4.20 15.22
N PRO A 59 -1.18 3.43 14.98
CA PRO A 59 -1.18 2.37 13.98
C PRO A 59 -0.82 2.89 12.59
N ILE A 60 -0.31 1.98 11.76
CA ILE A 60 -0.13 2.23 10.34
C ILE A 60 -0.88 1.22 9.50
N VAL A 61 -1.46 1.70 8.41
CA VAL A 61 -2.11 0.90 7.37
C VAL A 61 -1.27 0.96 6.10
N LEU A 62 -0.77 -0.16 5.62
CA LEU A 62 -0.24 -0.30 4.26
C LEU A 62 -1.42 -0.50 3.31
N TYR A 63 -1.61 0.42 2.36
CA TYR A 63 -2.64 0.34 1.35
C TYR A 63 -2.07 -0.08 -0.01
N ILE A 64 -2.58 -1.18 -0.57
CA ILE A 64 -2.17 -1.76 -1.86
C ILE A 64 -3.32 -1.60 -2.85
N HIS A 65 -3.11 -0.82 -3.92
CA HIS A 65 -4.16 -0.56 -4.91
C HIS A 65 -4.50 -1.79 -5.77
N GLY A 66 -5.74 -1.87 -6.20
CA GLY A 66 -6.19 -2.81 -7.23
C GLY A 66 -5.86 -2.34 -8.64
N GLY A 67 -6.23 -3.14 -9.62
CA GLY A 67 -6.02 -2.85 -11.05
C GLY A 67 -5.78 -4.11 -11.87
N GLY A 68 -6.26 -5.27 -11.38
CA GLY A 68 -6.17 -6.56 -12.09
C GLY A 68 -4.74 -7.02 -12.34
N PHE A 69 -3.78 -6.63 -11.50
CA PHE A 69 -2.33 -6.90 -11.60
C PHE A 69 -1.63 -6.28 -12.81
N ILE A 70 -2.33 -5.53 -13.65
CA ILE A 70 -1.78 -4.97 -14.91
C ILE A 70 -1.82 -3.44 -14.96
N LYS A 71 -2.57 -2.80 -14.06
CA LYS A 71 -2.74 -1.34 -13.95
C LYS A 71 -3.03 -0.94 -12.51
N GLY A 72 -3.30 0.34 -12.32
CA GLY A 72 -3.62 0.97 -11.05
C GLY A 72 -2.58 2.00 -10.65
N ASP A 73 -2.93 2.81 -9.67
CA ASP A 73 -2.05 3.85 -9.16
C ASP A 73 -2.58 4.32 -7.79
N LYS A 74 -1.69 4.55 -6.84
CA LYS A 74 -1.99 5.09 -5.50
C LYS A 74 -2.81 6.40 -5.54
N LYS A 75 -2.64 7.21 -6.59
CA LYS A 75 -3.41 8.45 -6.80
C LYS A 75 -4.92 8.21 -6.94
N HIS A 76 -5.37 6.99 -7.25
CA HIS A 76 -6.77 6.63 -7.33
C HIS A 76 -7.36 6.26 -5.95
N ARG A 77 -6.56 6.30 -4.89
CA ARG A 77 -6.91 5.87 -3.54
C ARG A 77 -6.73 6.96 -2.49
N VAL A 78 -6.73 8.24 -2.91
CA VAL A 78 -6.54 9.39 -2.02
C VAL A 78 -7.64 9.44 -0.96
N THR A 79 -8.91 9.44 -1.36
CA THR A 79 -10.03 9.55 -0.41
C THR A 79 -10.04 8.44 0.64
N VAL A 80 -9.77 7.19 0.24
CA VAL A 80 -9.75 6.08 1.20
C VAL A 80 -8.52 6.15 2.11
N SER A 81 -7.39 6.63 1.60
CA SER A 81 -6.19 6.85 2.41
C SER A 81 -6.40 7.96 3.43
N GLU A 82 -7.01 9.08 3.02
CA GLU A 82 -7.38 10.17 3.91
C GLU A 82 -8.45 9.74 4.94
N TYR A 83 -9.39 8.87 4.55
CA TYR A 83 -10.39 8.31 5.47
C TYR A 83 -9.72 7.56 6.63
N TYR A 84 -8.81 6.62 6.34
CA TYR A 84 -8.08 5.92 7.39
C TYR A 84 -7.18 6.87 8.20
N ALA A 85 -6.54 7.83 7.55
CA ALA A 85 -5.74 8.84 8.25
C ALA A 85 -6.60 9.68 9.21
N ASN A 86 -7.85 9.94 8.84
CA ASN A 86 -8.81 10.65 9.70
C ASN A 86 -9.25 9.82 10.92
N GLU A 87 -9.05 8.53 10.93
CA GLU A 87 -9.27 7.61 12.06
C GLU A 87 -8.00 7.40 12.90
N ASP A 88 -7.13 8.41 12.98
CA ASP A 88 -5.90 8.44 13.78
C ASP A 88 -4.87 7.34 13.43
N CYS A 89 -4.79 6.97 12.15
CA CYS A 89 -3.79 6.07 11.62
C CYS A 89 -2.80 6.81 10.71
N PHE A 90 -1.57 6.32 10.62
CA PHE A 90 -0.73 6.56 9.45
C PHE A 90 -1.20 5.65 8.30
N VAL A 91 -1.12 6.13 7.07
CA VAL A 91 -1.47 5.32 5.89
C VAL A 91 -0.36 5.43 4.87
N PHE A 92 0.27 4.32 4.53
CA PHE A 92 1.25 4.26 3.45
C PHE A 92 0.60 3.61 2.23
N SER A 93 0.12 4.45 1.31
CA SER A 93 -0.51 4.03 0.05
C SER A 93 0.55 3.90 -1.02
N ILE A 94 0.75 2.69 -1.56
CA ILE A 94 1.90 2.39 -2.42
C ILE A 94 1.50 2.15 -3.87
N ASN A 95 2.41 2.50 -4.79
CA ASN A 95 2.53 1.91 -6.10
C ASN A 95 3.49 0.72 -6.03
N TYR A 96 3.44 -0.15 -7.00
CA TYR A 96 4.34 -1.29 -7.20
C TYR A 96 4.53 -1.49 -8.71
N ARG A 97 5.62 -2.16 -9.12
CA ARG A 97 5.91 -2.39 -10.54
C ARG A 97 4.80 -3.22 -11.20
N LEU A 98 4.57 -2.95 -12.46
CA LEU A 98 3.52 -3.57 -13.26
C LEU A 98 4.13 -4.28 -14.49
N PRO A 99 3.40 -5.22 -15.13
CA PRO A 99 3.84 -5.78 -16.40
C PRO A 99 4.05 -4.68 -17.47
N PRO A 100 5.04 -4.82 -18.35
CA PRO A 100 5.88 -6.00 -18.53
C PRO A 100 7.11 -6.08 -17.64
N ASP A 101 7.35 -5.08 -16.75
CA ASP A 101 8.59 -4.97 -15.97
C ASP A 101 8.75 -6.12 -14.97
N VAL A 102 7.63 -6.57 -14.37
CA VAL A 102 7.60 -7.69 -13.44
C VAL A 102 6.34 -8.54 -13.65
N ASP A 103 6.40 -9.79 -13.19
CA ASP A 103 5.25 -10.66 -12.98
C ASP A 103 4.58 -10.43 -11.61
N ILE A 104 3.57 -11.24 -11.28
CA ILE A 104 2.86 -11.15 -10.01
C ILE A 104 3.78 -11.36 -8.79
N PHE A 105 4.80 -12.20 -8.90
CA PHE A 105 5.73 -12.46 -7.78
C PHE A 105 6.67 -11.28 -7.56
N GLY A 106 7.07 -10.59 -8.64
CA GLY A 106 7.77 -9.31 -8.56
C GLY A 106 6.92 -8.23 -7.90
N GLN A 107 5.61 -8.17 -8.20
CA GLN A 107 4.69 -7.25 -7.52
C GLN A 107 4.57 -7.55 -6.02
N ILE A 108 4.44 -8.83 -5.64
CA ILE A 108 4.42 -9.26 -4.24
C ILE A 108 5.73 -8.88 -3.55
N SER A 109 6.88 -9.05 -4.21
CA SER A 109 8.19 -8.66 -3.68
C SER A 109 8.28 -7.15 -3.43
N ASP A 110 7.71 -6.33 -4.31
CA ASP A 110 7.62 -4.89 -4.11
C ASP A 110 6.75 -4.53 -2.90
N CYS A 111 5.61 -5.21 -2.76
CA CYS A 111 4.74 -5.02 -1.59
C CYS A 111 5.42 -5.44 -0.27
N VAL A 112 6.24 -6.51 -0.28
CA VAL A 112 7.08 -6.89 0.88
C VAL A 112 8.09 -5.79 1.19
N SER A 113 8.75 -5.25 0.17
CA SER A 113 9.72 -4.16 0.35
C SER A 113 9.08 -2.92 0.96
N ALA A 114 7.89 -2.54 0.49
CA ALA A 114 7.12 -1.42 1.04
C ALA A 114 6.66 -1.68 2.48
N LEU A 115 6.25 -2.91 2.78
CA LEU A 115 5.85 -3.32 4.13
C LEU A 115 7.03 -3.24 5.11
N ASN A 116 8.21 -3.74 4.70
CA ASN A 116 9.42 -3.65 5.51
C ASN A 116 9.92 -2.20 5.66
N TYR A 117 9.67 -1.34 4.67
CA TYR A 117 10.05 0.08 4.71
C TYR A 117 9.32 0.87 5.81
N ILE A 118 8.25 0.33 6.38
CA ILE A 118 7.54 0.93 7.52
C ILE A 118 8.48 1.10 8.73
N GLU A 119 9.47 0.22 8.92
CA GLU A 119 10.49 0.37 9.98
C GLU A 119 11.28 1.68 9.78
N THR A 120 11.66 2.00 8.54
CA THR A 120 12.35 3.26 8.20
C THR A 120 11.44 4.48 8.39
N LEU A 121 10.16 4.37 8.06
CA LEU A 121 9.20 5.44 8.34
C LEU A 121 9.08 5.71 9.84
N ALA A 122 9.09 4.67 10.66
CA ALA A 122 8.96 4.79 12.12
C ALA A 122 10.15 5.52 12.79
N GLU A 123 11.29 5.67 12.09
CA GLU A 123 12.41 6.47 12.58
C GLU A 123 12.10 7.99 12.63
N ASN A 124 11.16 8.43 11.76
CA ASN A 124 10.83 9.85 11.59
C ASN A 124 9.38 10.19 11.99
N TYR A 125 8.54 9.18 12.15
CA TYR A 125 7.12 9.32 12.46
C TYR A 125 6.75 8.47 13.67
N ASN A 126 5.78 8.92 14.45
CA ASN A 126 5.30 8.21 15.64
C ASN A 126 4.45 6.97 15.26
N ILE A 127 5.02 6.07 14.46
CA ILE A 127 4.36 4.84 14.02
C ILE A 127 4.54 3.74 15.07
N ASP A 128 3.45 3.04 15.38
CA ASP A 128 3.44 1.87 16.24
C ASP A 128 3.69 0.61 15.42
N LEU A 129 4.89 0.06 15.51
CA LEU A 129 5.30 -1.15 14.79
C LEU A 129 4.62 -2.43 15.29
N ASP A 130 3.96 -2.41 16.46
CA ASP A 130 3.15 -3.52 16.96
C ASP A 130 1.72 -3.51 16.40
N ASN A 131 1.33 -2.44 15.73
CA ASN A 131 0.01 -2.23 15.16
C ASN A 131 0.07 -1.87 13.66
N ILE A 132 0.66 -2.76 12.86
CA ILE A 132 0.72 -2.67 11.39
C ILE A 132 -0.45 -3.46 10.81
N PHE A 133 -1.29 -2.78 10.04
CA PHE A 133 -2.39 -3.37 9.29
C PHE A 133 -2.10 -3.28 7.80
N ILE A 134 -2.58 -4.26 7.03
CA ILE A 134 -2.48 -4.22 5.57
C ILE A 134 -3.86 -4.34 4.94
N THR A 135 -4.08 -3.58 3.89
CA THR A 135 -5.34 -3.57 3.15
C THR A 135 -5.11 -3.36 1.66
N GLY A 136 -6.12 -3.62 0.88
CA GLY A 136 -6.13 -3.37 -0.54
C GLY A 136 -7.49 -3.64 -1.15
N ASP A 137 -7.69 -3.20 -2.37
CA ASP A 137 -8.89 -3.46 -3.13
C ASP A 137 -8.61 -4.41 -4.31
N SER A 138 -9.56 -5.30 -4.62
CA SER A 138 -9.48 -6.20 -5.79
C SER A 138 -8.15 -6.99 -5.83
N SER A 139 -7.30 -6.80 -6.87
CA SER A 139 -5.97 -7.43 -6.94
C SER A 139 -5.05 -7.02 -5.78
N GLY A 140 -5.22 -5.83 -5.21
CA GLY A 140 -4.53 -5.40 -3.99
C GLY A 140 -4.91 -6.26 -2.78
N SER A 141 -6.19 -6.63 -2.62
CA SER A 141 -6.62 -7.58 -1.59
C SER A 141 -5.97 -8.95 -1.75
N CYS A 142 -5.83 -9.42 -2.99
CA CYS A 142 -5.13 -10.67 -3.27
C CYS A 142 -3.65 -10.58 -2.84
N GLN A 143 -2.95 -9.49 -3.19
CA GLN A 143 -1.58 -9.26 -2.75
C GLN A 143 -1.46 -9.17 -1.22
N THR A 144 -2.39 -8.49 -0.55
CA THR A 144 -2.50 -8.44 0.91
C THR A 144 -2.56 -9.86 1.52
N THR A 145 -3.37 -10.74 0.93
CA THR A 145 -3.47 -12.14 1.36
C THR A 145 -2.15 -12.89 1.17
N PHE A 146 -1.46 -12.68 0.04
CA PHE A 146 -0.15 -13.27 -0.20
C PHE A 146 0.89 -12.80 0.82
N LEU A 147 0.92 -11.51 1.17
CA LEU A 147 1.84 -10.99 2.19
C LEU A 147 1.66 -11.70 3.53
N ALA A 148 0.41 -11.92 3.96
CA ALA A 148 0.15 -12.66 5.18
C ALA A 148 0.56 -14.14 5.06
N ALA A 149 0.25 -14.79 3.93
CA ALA A 149 0.62 -16.18 3.71
C ALA A 149 2.14 -16.40 3.78
N ILE A 150 2.93 -15.61 3.07
CA ILE A 150 4.39 -15.72 3.04
C ILE A 150 5.06 -15.27 4.35
N LYS A 151 4.38 -14.46 5.18
CA LYS A 151 4.87 -14.12 6.53
C LYS A 151 4.93 -15.34 7.43
N TYR A 152 3.96 -16.24 7.33
CA TYR A 152 3.80 -17.40 8.22
C TYR A 152 4.18 -18.74 7.58
N ASP A 153 4.49 -18.75 6.27
CA ASP A 153 4.93 -19.94 5.53
C ASP A 153 6.24 -19.62 4.79
N ASP A 154 7.36 -19.92 5.45
CA ASP A 154 8.71 -19.68 4.92
C ASP A 154 9.03 -20.54 3.68
N ASP A 155 8.46 -21.75 3.60
CA ASP A 155 8.65 -22.63 2.45
C ASP A 155 7.91 -22.06 1.22
N LEU A 156 6.69 -21.58 1.41
CA LEU A 156 5.94 -20.85 0.37
C LEU A 156 6.72 -19.61 -0.09
N ARG A 157 7.19 -18.79 0.86
CA ARG A 157 7.98 -17.59 0.57
C ARG A 157 9.20 -17.89 -0.29
N LYS A 158 10.01 -18.89 0.10
CA LYS A 158 11.20 -19.32 -0.64
C LYS A 158 10.84 -19.85 -2.03
N LYS A 159 9.78 -20.65 -2.13
CA LYS A 159 9.29 -21.20 -3.41
C LYS A 159 8.86 -20.09 -4.38
N LEU A 160 8.30 -19.00 -3.88
CA LEU A 160 7.89 -17.84 -4.68
C LEU A 160 9.03 -16.85 -4.93
N GLY A 161 10.21 -17.06 -4.34
CA GLY A 161 11.36 -16.15 -4.46
C GLY A 161 11.14 -14.79 -3.82
N CYS A 162 10.19 -14.69 -2.85
CA CYS A 162 9.87 -13.44 -2.19
C CYS A 162 10.83 -13.11 -1.04
N PRO A 163 11.13 -11.81 -0.80
CA PRO A 163 11.89 -11.38 0.36
C PRO A 163 11.20 -11.77 1.69
N GLU A 164 11.95 -11.74 2.77
CA GLU A 164 11.40 -11.94 4.11
C GLU A 164 10.53 -10.76 4.54
N VAL A 165 9.36 -11.05 5.11
CA VAL A 165 8.51 -10.07 5.78
C VAL A 165 9.02 -9.91 7.21
N LYS A 166 9.71 -8.80 7.50
CA LYS A 166 10.38 -8.54 8.79
C LYS A 166 9.41 -8.09 9.87
N VAL A 167 8.46 -7.23 9.53
CA VAL A 167 7.50 -6.66 10.47
C VAL A 167 6.37 -7.64 10.83
N ASN A 168 5.72 -7.40 11.96
CA ASN A 168 4.54 -8.16 12.36
C ASN A 168 3.27 -7.54 11.76
N ILE A 169 2.44 -8.38 11.16
CA ILE A 169 1.14 -7.97 10.62
C ILE A 169 0.08 -8.23 11.69
N LYS A 170 -0.56 -7.16 12.18
CA LYS A 170 -1.60 -7.24 13.21
C LYS A 170 -2.94 -7.69 12.67
N GLY A 171 -3.25 -7.28 11.44
CA GLY A 171 -4.52 -7.62 10.83
C GLY A 171 -4.60 -7.28 9.35
N LEU A 172 -5.57 -7.88 8.68
CA LEU A 172 -5.88 -7.69 7.26
C LEU A 172 -7.28 -7.11 7.11
N MET A 173 -7.44 -6.20 6.17
CA MET A 173 -8.75 -5.76 5.67
C MET A 173 -8.80 -6.00 4.16
N LEU A 174 -9.75 -6.78 3.69
CA LEU A 174 -9.90 -7.14 2.27
C LEU A 174 -11.14 -6.46 1.69
N MET A 175 -10.98 -5.77 0.56
CA MET A 175 -12.05 -5.03 -0.13
C MET A 175 -12.21 -5.47 -1.59
#